data_06896e660217cb10f4f469c764e66ff1
#
_entry.id   06896e660217cb10f4f469c764e66ff1
#
_cell.length_a   1.000
_cell.length_b   1.000
_cell.length_c   1.000
_cell.angle_alpha   90.00
_cell.angle_beta   90.00
_cell.angle_gamma   90.00
#
_symmetry.space_group_name_H-M   'P 1'
#
loop_
_entity.id
_entity.type
_entity.pdbx_description
1 polymer ?
#
loop_
_entity_poly.entity_id
_entity_poly.type
_entity_poly.pdbx_seq_one_letter_code
_entity_poly.pdbx_strand_id
1 'polypeptide(L)'
;MKFSTKAKNLLELSKLNLKKSIIPKFYKFFVKEILEDEKKIILFINKNLNKRISIRSSFFLEDGASSSMAGEFEGYSNIINNKKKLKIGIKSLIQQYRNKTNSQYFLHSSEIIFQNYISDTNLSGVITNKCIKDGTDYYVINYDDTGNLTDTVTSGSKTGGRVLNIFKNQTKEIRSKKFKKIIFSIKEIEKKIGNYPLDIEFGLNKKNQFFIFQVRLLSTFKKWKKINNKVLEKNIINNQKKFKKIFKKNRDLGSIASFGLMPDWNPVEMIGYQPEELSYSLYKKLITNSAWCTARSEMKYKNVNRKLMTSFSGKPYIDTRLSFFSFIPNKVSNFISKKITNFWLSELNKKPFLHDKVEFDIADSCFDLNSKKKIFSKYTFLDKNEKKKYYSLLKEHTENLINNFSNELNINKNLLLRLENFRKKKIDIFIKKKKKPILL
;
A
#
# COMPACT_ATOMS: atom_id res chain seq x y z
N MET A 1 -17.98 28.14 -0.32
CA MET A 1 -18.73 26.98 0.22
C MET A 1 -18.62 27.00 1.74
N LYS A 2 -19.77 26.88 2.47
CA LYS A 2 -19.77 26.75 3.92
C LYS A 2 -19.85 25.24 4.25
N PHE A 3 -18.82 24.72 4.89
CA PHE A 3 -18.78 23.29 5.25
C PHE A 3 -19.75 22.99 6.41
N SER A 4 -20.43 21.85 6.30
CA SER A 4 -21.43 21.36 7.25
C SER A 4 -21.45 19.80 7.21
N THR A 5 -22.62 19.18 7.21
CA THR A 5 -22.78 17.72 7.11
C THR A 5 -22.27 17.16 5.76
N LYS A 6 -21.94 15.88 5.70
CA LYS A 6 -21.52 15.20 4.47
C LYS A 6 -22.49 15.42 3.31
N ALA A 7 -23.79 15.33 3.58
CA ALA A 7 -24.84 15.52 2.59
C ALA A 7 -24.88 16.96 2.05
N LYS A 8 -24.78 17.96 2.93
CA LYS A 8 -24.74 19.36 2.52
C LYS A 8 -23.46 19.68 1.75
N ASN A 9 -22.30 19.18 2.19
CA ASN A 9 -21.04 19.38 1.50
C ASN A 9 -21.09 18.83 0.08
N LEU A 10 -21.65 17.63 -0.12
CA LEU A 10 -21.79 17.01 -1.42
C LEU A 10 -22.78 17.77 -2.32
N LEU A 11 -23.87 18.26 -1.75
CA LEU A 11 -24.85 19.09 -2.46
C LEU A 11 -24.24 20.42 -2.93
N GLU A 12 -23.54 21.12 -2.06
CA GLU A 12 -22.87 22.38 -2.44
C GLU A 12 -21.80 22.14 -3.51
N LEU A 13 -21.03 21.05 -3.39
CA LEU A 13 -20.04 20.67 -4.39
C LEU A 13 -20.69 20.39 -5.77
N SER A 14 -21.88 19.78 -5.80
CA SER A 14 -22.59 19.46 -7.05
C SER A 14 -23.05 20.72 -7.82
N LYS A 15 -23.21 21.85 -7.12
CA LYS A 15 -23.57 23.15 -7.74
C LYS A 15 -22.37 23.85 -8.38
N LEU A 16 -21.13 23.42 -8.14
CA LEU A 16 -19.92 24.15 -8.56
C LEU A 16 -19.55 24.02 -10.04
N ASN A 17 -20.31 23.29 -10.84
CA ASN A 17 -20.03 23.03 -12.27
C ASN A 17 -18.57 22.59 -12.48
N LEU A 18 -18.21 21.44 -11.91
CA LEU A 18 -16.88 20.85 -12.04
C LEU A 18 -16.72 20.19 -13.42
N LYS A 19 -15.67 20.57 -14.16
CA LYS A 19 -15.40 20.06 -15.52
C LYS A 19 -14.51 18.81 -15.50
N LYS A 20 -13.73 18.60 -14.44
CA LYS A 20 -12.75 17.51 -14.35
C LYS A 20 -13.17 16.40 -13.41
N SER A 21 -14.24 16.60 -12.67
CA SER A 21 -14.75 15.71 -11.64
C SER A 21 -16.22 15.42 -11.84
N ILE A 22 -16.64 14.22 -11.49
CA ILE A 22 -18.03 13.78 -11.56
C ILE A 22 -18.49 13.43 -10.14
N ILE A 23 -19.63 13.98 -9.74
CA ILE A 23 -20.30 13.55 -8.52
C ILE A 23 -21.37 12.53 -8.94
N PRO A 24 -21.29 11.26 -8.50
CA PRO A 24 -22.33 10.28 -8.81
C PRO A 24 -23.68 10.80 -8.36
N LYS A 25 -24.72 10.57 -9.16
CA LYS A 25 -26.09 10.98 -8.84
C LYS A 25 -26.45 10.48 -7.45
N PHE A 26 -26.98 11.35 -6.60
CA PHE A 26 -27.35 11.05 -5.24
C PHE A 26 -28.63 11.77 -4.82
N TYR A 27 -29.25 11.26 -3.78
CA TYR A 27 -30.36 11.89 -3.07
C TYR A 27 -30.09 11.80 -1.57
N LYS A 28 -30.59 12.76 -0.83
CA LYS A 28 -30.50 12.81 0.62
C LYS A 28 -31.87 13.06 1.23
N PHE A 29 -32.12 12.45 2.35
CA PHE A 29 -33.35 12.65 3.09
C PHE A 29 -33.04 12.77 4.58
N PHE A 30 -33.77 13.66 5.27
CA PHE A 30 -33.69 13.70 6.73
C PHE A 30 -34.27 12.42 7.33
N VAL A 31 -33.77 12.02 8.50
CA VAL A 31 -34.27 10.82 9.19
C VAL A 31 -35.78 10.94 9.45
N LYS A 32 -36.26 12.14 9.80
CA LYS A 32 -37.68 12.41 9.99
C LYS A 32 -38.51 12.10 8.74
N GLU A 33 -38.11 12.63 7.58
CA GLU A 33 -38.80 12.38 6.30
C GLU A 33 -38.90 10.88 5.99
N ILE A 34 -37.81 10.15 6.26
CA ILE A 34 -37.77 8.70 6.03
C ILE A 34 -38.73 7.96 6.96
N LEU A 35 -38.84 8.36 8.22
CA LEU A 35 -39.74 7.74 9.18
C LEU A 35 -41.19 8.07 8.89
N GLU A 36 -41.49 9.25 8.35
CA GLU A 36 -42.86 9.66 7.98
C GLU A 36 -43.40 8.88 6.77
N ASP A 37 -42.57 8.66 5.73
CA ASP A 37 -43.01 7.89 4.55
C ASP A 37 -41.86 7.05 3.91
N GLU A 38 -41.43 6.02 4.66
CA GLU A 38 -40.38 5.10 4.20
C GLU A 38 -40.70 4.46 2.84
N LYS A 39 -41.99 4.11 2.62
CA LYS A 39 -42.39 3.42 1.37
C LYS A 39 -42.23 4.32 0.15
N LYS A 40 -42.65 5.56 0.22
CA LYS A 40 -42.54 6.55 -0.88
C LYS A 40 -41.07 6.86 -1.19
N ILE A 41 -40.23 7.04 -0.17
CA ILE A 41 -38.81 7.29 -0.34
C ILE A 41 -38.11 6.10 -0.98
N ILE A 42 -38.40 4.87 -0.55
CA ILE A 42 -37.84 3.67 -1.19
C ILE A 42 -38.24 3.55 -2.65
N LEU A 43 -39.50 3.81 -2.99
CA LEU A 43 -39.98 3.80 -4.37
C LEU A 43 -39.29 4.89 -5.21
N PHE A 44 -39.13 6.08 -4.64
CA PHE A 44 -38.41 7.17 -5.29
C PHE A 44 -36.96 6.80 -5.59
N ILE A 45 -36.23 6.25 -4.63
CA ILE A 45 -34.82 5.81 -4.79
C ILE A 45 -34.72 4.72 -5.85
N ASN A 46 -35.59 3.71 -5.81
CA ASN A 46 -35.60 2.62 -6.80
C ASN A 46 -35.80 3.14 -8.23
N LYS A 47 -36.65 4.16 -8.40
CA LYS A 47 -36.94 4.76 -9.72
C LYS A 47 -35.81 5.66 -10.24
N ASN A 48 -35.12 6.38 -9.34
CA ASN A 48 -34.26 7.49 -9.72
C ASN A 48 -32.76 7.20 -9.67
N LEU A 49 -32.36 6.08 -9.01
CA LEU A 49 -30.97 5.66 -8.93
C LEU A 49 -30.76 4.32 -9.66
N ASN A 50 -29.47 4.03 -9.95
CA ASN A 50 -29.04 2.83 -10.67
C ASN A 50 -29.34 1.55 -9.89
N LYS A 51 -29.20 0.39 -10.56
CA LYS A 51 -29.37 -0.96 -9.97
C LYS A 51 -28.47 -1.22 -8.75
N ARG A 52 -27.31 -0.53 -8.69
CA ARG A 52 -26.37 -0.63 -7.56
C ARG A 52 -26.13 0.75 -6.96
N ILE A 53 -26.20 0.84 -5.66
CA ILE A 53 -26.06 2.07 -4.89
C ILE A 53 -25.23 1.87 -3.64
N SER A 54 -24.83 3.00 -3.04
CA SER A 54 -24.30 3.09 -1.69
C SER A 54 -25.27 3.88 -0.80
N ILE A 55 -25.42 3.45 0.46
CA ILE A 55 -26.13 4.17 1.52
C ILE A 55 -25.08 4.67 2.50
N ARG A 56 -25.04 5.98 2.74
CA ARG A 56 -24.01 6.61 3.57
C ARG A 56 -24.64 7.43 4.70
N SER A 57 -23.96 7.45 5.84
CA SER A 57 -24.32 8.33 6.95
C SER A 57 -24.05 9.81 6.61
N SER A 58 -24.85 10.68 7.21
CA SER A 58 -24.61 12.12 7.31
C SER A 58 -25.17 12.60 8.65
N PHE A 59 -24.54 12.15 9.71
CA PHE A 59 -24.95 12.48 11.08
C PHE A 59 -24.52 13.93 11.41
N PHE A 60 -25.36 14.66 12.12
CA PHE A 60 -25.16 16.09 12.35
C PHE A 60 -23.92 16.47 13.17
N LEU A 61 -23.38 15.53 13.97
CA LEU A 61 -22.15 15.69 14.75
C LEU A 61 -20.91 15.07 14.08
N GLU A 62 -21.08 14.40 12.94
CA GLU A 62 -19.98 13.58 12.33
C GLU A 62 -18.83 14.41 11.81
N ASP A 63 -19.12 15.58 11.22
CA ASP A 63 -18.11 16.47 10.62
C ASP A 63 -17.90 17.75 11.46
N GLY A 64 -17.96 17.64 12.78
CA GLY A 64 -17.74 18.77 13.70
C GLY A 64 -16.33 19.35 13.62
N ALA A 65 -16.19 20.68 13.82
CA ALA A 65 -14.90 21.37 13.76
C ALA A 65 -13.91 20.96 14.88
N SER A 66 -14.37 20.30 15.93
CA SER A 66 -13.58 19.92 17.11
C SER A 66 -13.30 18.43 17.25
N SER A 67 -14.10 17.58 16.64
CA SER A 67 -13.95 16.12 16.67
C SER A 67 -14.44 15.53 15.36
N SER A 68 -13.71 14.54 14.83
CA SER A 68 -14.12 13.78 13.66
C SER A 68 -14.61 12.42 14.15
N MET A 69 -15.90 12.12 13.92
CA MET A 69 -16.48 10.80 14.12
C MET A 69 -16.35 9.95 12.85
N ALA A 70 -15.29 10.17 12.09
CA ALA A 70 -15.05 9.44 10.85
C ALA A 70 -14.91 7.93 11.10
N GLY A 71 -15.71 7.14 10.38
CA GLY A 71 -15.70 5.67 10.51
C GLY A 71 -16.54 5.11 11.66
N GLU A 72 -17.23 5.94 12.45
CA GLU A 72 -18.11 5.47 13.53
C GLU A 72 -19.45 4.91 13.04
N PHE A 73 -19.86 5.27 11.82
CA PHE A 73 -21.09 4.78 11.21
C PHE A 73 -20.79 3.88 10.02
N GLU A 74 -21.29 2.65 10.07
CA GLU A 74 -21.18 1.70 8.96
C GLU A 74 -22.15 2.06 7.84
N GLY A 75 -21.64 2.57 6.74
CA GLY A 75 -22.38 2.72 5.50
C GLY A 75 -22.47 1.39 4.73
N TYR A 76 -23.37 1.32 3.76
CA TYR A 76 -23.54 0.18 2.88
C TYR A 76 -23.10 0.56 1.46
N SER A 77 -22.16 -0.19 0.92
CA SER A 77 -21.65 0.03 -0.43
C SER A 77 -22.00 -1.14 -1.34
N ASN A 78 -22.15 -0.86 -2.66
CA ASN A 78 -22.41 -1.88 -3.68
C ASN A 78 -23.65 -2.75 -3.41
N ILE A 79 -24.70 -2.19 -2.83
CA ILE A 79 -25.95 -2.93 -2.57
C ILE A 79 -26.87 -2.88 -3.80
N ILE A 80 -27.68 -3.93 -3.94
CA ILE A 80 -28.75 -3.93 -4.94
C ILE A 80 -29.83 -2.94 -4.51
N ASN A 81 -30.20 -2.04 -5.42
CA ASN A 81 -31.26 -1.06 -5.23
C ASN A 81 -32.63 -1.75 -5.28
N ASN A 82 -33.02 -2.38 -4.19
CA ASN A 82 -34.33 -2.99 -4.02
C ASN A 82 -34.91 -2.72 -2.63
N LYS A 83 -36.22 -2.88 -2.49
CA LYS A 83 -36.96 -2.57 -1.28
C LYS A 83 -36.37 -3.23 -0.03
N LYS A 84 -36.01 -4.52 -0.10
CA LYS A 84 -35.50 -5.30 1.05
C LYS A 84 -34.15 -4.76 1.54
N LYS A 85 -33.18 -4.54 0.64
CA LYS A 85 -31.83 -4.06 0.98
C LYS A 85 -31.84 -2.62 1.45
N LEU A 86 -32.63 -1.75 0.80
CA LEU A 86 -32.82 -0.35 1.22
C LEU A 86 -33.37 -0.28 2.65
N LYS A 87 -34.43 -1.04 2.94
CA LYS A 87 -35.03 -1.05 4.28
C LYS A 87 -34.06 -1.51 5.37
N ILE A 88 -33.22 -2.53 5.08
CA ILE A 88 -32.20 -3.01 6.03
C ILE A 88 -31.17 -1.89 6.27
N GLY A 89 -30.61 -1.28 5.21
CA GLY A 89 -29.59 -0.22 5.34
C GLY A 89 -30.11 1.02 6.08
N ILE A 90 -31.34 1.45 5.77
CA ILE A 90 -32.00 2.58 6.46
C ILE A 90 -32.16 2.29 7.94
N LYS A 91 -32.75 1.15 8.29
CA LYS A 91 -32.98 0.78 9.69
C LYS A 91 -31.69 0.70 10.49
N SER A 92 -30.65 0.09 9.90
CA SER A 92 -29.35 -0.02 10.56
C SER A 92 -28.74 1.34 10.84
N LEU A 93 -28.72 2.27 9.87
CA LEU A 93 -28.17 3.62 10.08
C LEU A 93 -28.95 4.42 11.11
N ILE A 94 -30.29 4.35 11.06
CA ILE A 94 -31.13 5.03 12.07
C ILE A 94 -30.85 4.46 13.47
N GLN A 95 -30.66 3.15 13.59
CA GLN A 95 -30.31 2.53 14.88
C GLN A 95 -28.93 2.98 15.37
N GLN A 96 -27.94 3.07 14.48
CA GLN A 96 -26.63 3.60 14.83
C GLN A 96 -26.71 5.06 15.31
N TYR A 97 -27.53 5.90 14.67
CA TYR A 97 -27.76 7.28 15.11
C TYR A 97 -28.40 7.35 16.49
N ARG A 98 -29.42 6.49 16.77
CA ARG A 98 -30.05 6.39 18.09
C ARG A 98 -29.07 5.99 19.18
N ASN A 99 -28.15 5.08 18.87
CA ASN A 99 -27.13 4.64 19.84
C ASN A 99 -26.10 5.73 20.19
N LYS A 100 -25.98 6.78 19.35
CA LYS A 100 -25.02 7.87 19.56
C LYS A 100 -25.61 9.07 20.28
N THR A 101 -26.93 9.22 20.34
CA THR A 101 -27.59 10.34 21.01
C THR A 101 -28.98 9.97 21.48
N ASN A 102 -29.31 10.37 22.70
CA ASN A 102 -30.66 10.27 23.26
C ASN A 102 -31.57 11.43 22.82
N SER A 103 -31.01 12.49 22.21
CA SER A 103 -31.76 13.63 21.75
C SER A 103 -32.51 13.34 20.47
N GLN A 104 -33.81 13.61 20.44
CA GLN A 104 -34.60 13.51 19.20
C GLN A 104 -34.19 14.52 18.11
N TYR A 105 -33.32 15.48 18.43
CA TYR A 105 -32.81 16.45 17.49
C TYR A 105 -32.18 15.82 16.23
N PHE A 106 -31.62 14.59 16.34
CA PHE A 106 -31.04 13.90 15.20
C PHE A 106 -32.07 13.59 14.08
N LEU A 107 -33.35 13.47 14.41
CA LEU A 107 -34.41 13.22 13.41
C LEU A 107 -34.49 14.33 12.37
N HIS A 108 -34.30 15.59 12.81
CA HIS A 108 -34.41 16.78 11.97
C HIS A 108 -33.07 17.25 11.40
N SER A 109 -31.96 16.81 11.98
CA SER A 109 -30.63 17.35 11.69
C SER A 109 -29.70 16.34 11.01
N SER A 110 -29.99 15.04 11.12
CA SER A 110 -29.22 13.99 10.44
C SER A 110 -29.91 13.52 9.18
N GLU A 111 -29.08 13.19 8.18
CA GLU A 111 -29.53 12.80 6.85
C GLU A 111 -28.95 11.41 6.50
N ILE A 112 -29.61 10.72 5.56
CA ILE A 112 -29.08 9.51 4.91
C ILE A 112 -28.90 9.85 3.42
N ILE A 113 -27.71 9.50 2.89
CA ILE A 113 -27.34 9.72 1.48
C ILE A 113 -27.50 8.40 0.74
N PHE A 114 -28.23 8.43 -0.38
CA PHE A 114 -28.34 7.34 -1.35
C PHE A 114 -27.61 7.79 -2.62
N GLN A 115 -26.57 7.07 -3.02
CA GLN A 115 -25.70 7.49 -4.13
C GLN A 115 -25.48 6.33 -5.10
N ASN A 116 -25.46 6.61 -6.41
CA ASN A 116 -25.11 5.62 -7.41
C ASN A 116 -23.73 5.03 -7.12
N TYR A 117 -23.64 3.71 -7.13
CA TYR A 117 -22.37 3.00 -7.01
C TYR A 117 -21.64 2.94 -8.34
N ILE A 118 -20.34 3.17 -8.33
CA ILE A 118 -19.46 3.10 -9.50
C ILE A 118 -18.68 1.80 -9.46
N SER A 119 -19.06 0.84 -10.30
CA SER A 119 -18.54 -0.54 -10.26
C SER A 119 -17.22 -0.76 -11.00
N ASP A 120 -16.84 0.14 -11.91
CA ASP A 120 -15.67 0.00 -12.78
C ASP A 120 -14.45 0.80 -12.29
N THR A 121 -14.40 1.14 -11.00
CA THR A 121 -13.25 1.83 -10.40
C THR A 121 -12.02 0.92 -10.41
N ASN A 122 -10.90 1.43 -10.90
CA ASN A 122 -9.60 0.74 -10.91
C ASN A 122 -8.56 1.40 -9.99
N LEU A 123 -8.93 2.49 -9.35
CA LEU A 123 -8.19 3.16 -8.31
C LEU A 123 -9.18 3.94 -7.45
N SER A 124 -9.14 3.74 -6.15
CA SER A 124 -9.97 4.47 -5.20
C SER A 124 -9.17 4.86 -3.97
N GLY A 125 -9.65 5.84 -3.23
CA GLY A 125 -8.93 6.26 -2.04
C GLY A 125 -9.41 7.56 -1.44
N VAL A 126 -8.53 8.08 -0.58
CA VAL A 126 -8.71 9.36 0.09
C VAL A 126 -7.53 10.26 -0.24
N ILE A 127 -7.79 11.50 -0.61
CA ILE A 127 -6.77 12.50 -0.82
C ILE A 127 -6.98 13.69 0.11
N THR A 128 -5.91 14.07 0.80
CA THR A 128 -5.87 15.33 1.53
C THR A 128 -5.00 16.34 0.78
N ASN A 129 -5.42 17.59 0.74
CA ASN A 129 -4.67 18.65 0.06
C ASN A 129 -3.66 19.36 0.97
N LYS A 130 -3.50 18.85 2.18
CA LYS A 130 -2.47 19.21 3.16
C LYS A 130 -2.00 17.94 3.87
N CYS A 131 -0.76 17.91 4.32
CA CYS A 131 -0.30 16.86 5.21
C CYS A 131 -1.05 16.94 6.55
N ILE A 132 -1.69 15.86 6.97
CA ILE A 132 -2.49 15.84 8.21
C ILE A 132 -1.63 16.12 9.43
N LYS A 133 -0.38 15.65 9.42
CA LYS A 133 0.52 15.72 10.57
C LYS A 133 0.97 17.15 10.91
N ASP A 134 1.29 17.94 9.88
CA ASP A 134 2.01 19.22 10.05
C ASP A 134 1.49 20.36 9.15
N GLY A 135 0.48 20.11 8.32
CA GLY A 135 -0.14 21.11 7.44
C GLY A 135 0.70 21.53 6.24
N THR A 136 1.81 20.84 5.96
CA THR A 136 2.65 21.14 4.79
C THR A 136 1.88 20.98 3.46
N ASP A 137 2.34 21.71 2.44
CA ASP A 137 1.72 21.78 1.12
C ASP A 137 1.94 20.52 0.28
N TYR A 138 1.44 19.38 0.78
CA TYR A 138 1.39 18.12 0.06
C TYR A 138 -0.04 17.72 -0.30
N TYR A 139 -0.21 17.15 -1.48
CA TYR A 139 -1.29 16.22 -1.74
C TYR A 139 -0.88 14.86 -1.20
N VAL A 140 -1.59 14.35 -0.21
CA VAL A 140 -1.37 13.04 0.36
C VAL A 140 -2.49 12.11 -0.12
N ILE A 141 -2.15 11.14 -0.95
CA ILE A 141 -3.10 10.23 -1.59
C ILE A 141 -2.92 8.85 -0.96
N ASN A 142 -3.90 8.43 -0.18
CA ASN A 142 -4.03 7.05 0.27
C ASN A 142 -4.93 6.34 -0.73
N TYR A 143 -4.42 5.32 -1.42
CA TYR A 143 -5.16 4.69 -2.52
C TYR A 143 -4.95 3.19 -2.59
N ASP A 144 -5.94 2.52 -3.18
CA ASP A 144 -5.90 1.12 -3.59
C ASP A 144 -6.06 1.05 -5.11
N ASP A 145 -5.13 0.38 -5.80
CA ASP A 145 -5.14 0.14 -7.24
C ASP A 145 -5.24 -1.36 -7.59
N THR A 146 -5.59 -2.20 -6.62
CA THR A 146 -5.78 -3.64 -6.82
C THR A 146 -7.11 -4.00 -7.47
N GLY A 147 -8.02 -3.03 -7.60
CA GLY A 147 -9.36 -3.23 -8.18
C GLY A 147 -10.37 -3.84 -7.20
N ASN A 148 -9.97 -4.07 -5.97
CA ASN A 148 -10.88 -4.49 -4.91
C ASN A 148 -11.52 -3.25 -4.29
N LEU A 149 -12.82 -3.18 -4.39
CA LEU A 149 -13.82 -2.28 -3.76
C LEU A 149 -13.32 -0.98 -3.09
N THR A 150 -14.05 0.11 -3.35
CA THR A 150 -13.90 1.45 -2.73
C THR A 150 -13.88 1.43 -1.19
N ASP A 151 -14.26 0.33 -0.55
CA ASP A 151 -14.42 0.21 0.88
C ASP A 151 -13.12 -0.15 1.63
N THR A 152 -12.10 -0.65 0.93
CA THR A 152 -10.84 -1.11 1.57
C THR A 152 -10.02 0.03 2.17
N VAL A 153 -10.05 1.21 1.57
CA VAL A 153 -9.28 2.38 2.07
C VAL A 153 -10.05 3.13 3.17
N THR A 154 -11.38 3.16 3.07
CA THR A 154 -12.25 3.86 4.05
C THR A 154 -12.50 3.05 5.32
N SER A 155 -12.49 1.72 5.23
CA SER A 155 -12.68 0.81 6.37
C SER A 155 -11.42 0.52 7.18
N GLY A 156 -10.24 1.05 6.75
CA GLY A 156 -8.98 0.80 7.46
C GLY A 156 -8.50 -0.65 7.40
N SER A 157 -9.04 -1.48 6.50
CA SER A 157 -8.60 -2.86 6.34
C SER A 157 -7.14 -2.90 5.85
N LYS A 158 -6.31 -3.68 6.54
CA LYS A 158 -4.83 -3.67 6.47
C LYS A 158 -4.20 -4.15 5.14
N THR A 159 -4.95 -4.44 4.11
CA THR A 159 -4.43 -5.08 2.90
C THR A 159 -4.46 -4.12 1.71
N GLY A 160 -3.29 -3.65 1.30
CA GLY A 160 -3.06 -3.09 -0.04
C GLY A 160 -3.01 -1.56 -0.17
N GLY A 161 -3.28 -0.80 0.87
CA GLY A 161 -3.25 0.68 0.80
C GLY A 161 -1.85 1.25 0.52
N ARG A 162 -1.74 2.09 -0.51
CA ARG A 162 -0.52 2.81 -0.87
C ARG A 162 -0.65 4.28 -0.54
N VAL A 163 0.46 4.91 -0.15
CA VAL A 163 0.52 6.35 0.14
C VAL A 163 1.45 7.03 -0.86
N LEU A 164 0.93 8.04 -1.55
CA LEU A 164 1.69 8.90 -2.44
C LEU A 164 1.64 10.34 -1.94
N ASN A 165 2.82 10.90 -1.65
CA ASN A 165 2.96 12.30 -1.25
C ASN A 165 3.47 13.12 -2.43
N ILE A 166 2.74 14.15 -2.84
CA ILE A 166 3.09 15.04 -3.94
C ILE A 166 3.19 16.47 -3.43
N PHE A 167 4.39 17.06 -3.45
CA PHE A 167 4.55 18.46 -3.07
C PHE A 167 3.87 19.37 -4.09
N LYS A 168 3.05 20.35 -3.63
CA LYS A 168 2.19 21.16 -4.51
C LYS A 168 2.97 21.90 -5.60
N ASN A 169 4.17 22.39 -5.28
CA ASN A 169 5.02 23.12 -6.23
C ASN A 169 5.65 22.20 -7.30
N GLN A 170 5.64 20.86 -7.10
CA GLN A 170 6.25 19.89 -8.00
C GLN A 170 5.23 19.04 -8.77
N THR A 171 3.99 19.44 -8.82
CA THR A 171 2.94 18.70 -9.55
C THR A 171 3.20 18.58 -11.06
N LYS A 172 4.06 19.40 -11.65
CA LYS A 172 4.50 19.29 -13.05
C LYS A 172 5.35 18.04 -13.31
N GLU A 173 6.04 17.53 -12.29
CA GLU A 173 6.93 16.37 -12.37
C GLU A 173 6.17 15.02 -12.36
N ILE A 174 4.87 15.02 -12.17
CA ILE A 174 4.06 13.80 -12.15
C ILE A 174 4.07 13.18 -13.55
N ARG A 175 4.57 11.94 -13.66
CA ARG A 175 4.62 11.19 -14.93
C ARG A 175 3.35 10.40 -15.21
N SER A 176 2.72 9.85 -14.18
CA SER A 176 1.52 9.02 -14.28
C SER A 176 0.31 9.82 -14.77
N LYS A 177 -0.30 9.40 -15.87
CA LYS A 177 -1.53 10.01 -16.40
C LYS A 177 -2.69 9.98 -15.39
N LYS A 178 -2.81 8.87 -14.62
CA LYS A 178 -3.83 8.71 -13.57
C LYS A 178 -3.66 9.79 -12.48
N PHE A 179 -2.46 9.89 -11.89
CA PHE A 179 -2.22 10.87 -10.83
C PHE A 179 -2.24 12.31 -11.33
N LYS A 180 -1.83 12.58 -12.58
CA LYS A 180 -2.06 13.91 -13.20
C LYS A 180 -3.55 14.26 -13.20
N LYS A 181 -4.42 13.34 -13.64
CA LYS A 181 -5.87 13.55 -13.67
C LYS A 181 -6.42 13.86 -12.29
N ILE A 182 -6.05 13.04 -11.29
CA ILE A 182 -6.44 13.24 -9.89
C ILE A 182 -6.04 14.63 -9.41
N ILE A 183 -4.77 15.01 -9.54
CA ILE A 183 -4.29 16.32 -9.07
C ILE A 183 -4.96 17.49 -9.80
N PHE A 184 -5.17 17.40 -11.10
CA PHE A 184 -5.89 18.45 -11.83
C PHE A 184 -7.36 18.60 -11.39
N SER A 185 -8.00 17.50 -11.03
CA SER A 185 -9.35 17.51 -10.48
C SER A 185 -9.38 18.15 -9.09
N ILE A 186 -8.41 17.82 -8.22
CA ILE A 186 -8.33 18.44 -6.89
C ILE A 186 -8.01 19.92 -6.98
N LYS A 187 -7.11 20.36 -7.88
CA LYS A 187 -6.82 21.78 -8.11
C LYS A 187 -8.05 22.55 -8.61
N GLU A 188 -8.92 21.93 -9.40
CA GLU A 188 -10.19 22.55 -9.80
C GLU A 188 -11.10 22.76 -8.58
N ILE A 189 -11.21 21.77 -7.70
CA ILE A 189 -11.99 21.85 -6.46
C ILE A 189 -11.43 22.96 -5.54
N GLU A 190 -10.12 22.98 -5.30
CA GLU A 190 -9.46 24.02 -4.51
C GLU A 190 -9.74 25.42 -5.06
N LYS A 191 -9.66 25.59 -6.39
CA LYS A 191 -9.95 26.87 -7.05
C LYS A 191 -11.41 27.31 -6.86
N LYS A 192 -12.36 26.37 -6.85
CA LYS A 192 -13.80 26.67 -6.72
C LYS A 192 -14.24 26.87 -5.27
N ILE A 193 -13.68 26.11 -4.34
CA ILE A 193 -14.07 26.14 -2.93
C ILE A 193 -13.27 27.19 -2.15
N GLY A 194 -12.03 27.47 -2.55
CA GLY A 194 -11.07 28.28 -1.79
C GLY A 194 -9.97 27.40 -1.17
N ASN A 195 -9.01 28.05 -0.53
CA ASN A 195 -7.81 27.39 0.01
C ASN A 195 -8.06 26.74 1.38
N TYR A 196 -9.09 25.89 1.47
CA TYR A 196 -9.38 25.11 2.68
C TYR A 196 -8.58 23.82 2.70
N PRO A 197 -8.17 23.33 3.88
CA PRO A 197 -7.63 21.99 4.04
C PRO A 197 -8.75 20.96 3.89
N LEU A 198 -8.68 20.16 2.85
CA LEU A 198 -9.72 19.24 2.43
C LEU A 198 -9.28 17.78 2.58
N ASP A 199 -10.27 16.95 2.90
CA ASP A 199 -10.24 15.51 2.85
C ASP A 199 -11.31 15.05 1.86
N ILE A 200 -10.92 14.31 0.81
CA ILE A 200 -11.75 13.99 -0.34
C ILE A 200 -11.70 12.49 -0.60
N GLU A 201 -12.85 11.83 -0.52
CA GLU A 201 -13.00 10.44 -0.97
C GLU A 201 -13.25 10.42 -2.48
N PHE A 202 -12.49 9.61 -3.20
CA PHE A 202 -12.53 9.58 -4.64
C PHE A 202 -12.43 8.18 -5.25
N GLY A 203 -12.84 8.07 -6.52
CA GLY A 203 -12.60 6.93 -7.38
C GLY A 203 -12.18 7.36 -8.77
N LEU A 204 -11.35 6.55 -9.42
CA LEU A 204 -10.98 6.68 -10.83
C LEU A 204 -11.40 5.40 -11.54
N ASN A 205 -12.19 5.51 -12.60
CA ASN A 205 -12.61 4.33 -13.36
C ASN A 205 -11.63 3.98 -14.50
N LYS A 206 -11.90 2.86 -15.18
CA LYS A 206 -11.06 2.40 -16.31
C LYS A 206 -10.99 3.41 -17.46
N LYS A 207 -11.97 4.30 -17.60
CA LYS A 207 -12.02 5.41 -18.59
C LYS A 207 -11.30 6.68 -18.11
N ASN A 208 -10.58 6.62 -16.95
CA ASN A 208 -9.94 7.77 -16.30
C ASN A 208 -10.91 8.91 -15.95
N GLN A 209 -12.17 8.61 -15.67
CA GLN A 209 -13.12 9.56 -15.11
C GLN A 209 -12.92 9.62 -13.60
N PHE A 210 -12.82 10.83 -13.07
CA PHE A 210 -12.57 11.06 -11.64
C PHE A 210 -13.90 11.34 -10.94
N PHE A 211 -14.25 10.47 -9.99
CA PHE A 211 -15.46 10.56 -9.18
C PHE A 211 -15.15 11.06 -7.78
N ILE A 212 -16.01 11.92 -7.25
CA ILE A 212 -15.95 12.39 -5.87
C ILE A 212 -17.12 11.78 -5.12
N PHE A 213 -16.82 11.06 -4.04
CA PHE A 213 -17.82 10.42 -3.21
C PHE A 213 -18.14 11.24 -1.96
N GLN A 214 -17.15 11.97 -1.44
CA GLN A 214 -17.28 12.82 -0.26
C GLN A 214 -16.22 13.91 -0.26
N VAL A 215 -16.56 15.05 0.37
CA VAL A 215 -15.62 16.17 0.65
C VAL A 215 -15.92 16.70 2.05
N ARG A 216 -14.84 16.92 2.85
CA ARG A 216 -14.95 17.55 4.17
C ARG A 216 -13.71 18.36 4.50
N LEU A 217 -13.78 19.18 5.57
CA LEU A 217 -12.62 19.86 6.14
C LEU A 217 -11.76 18.86 6.92
N LEU A 218 -10.45 19.05 6.91
CA LEU A 218 -9.55 18.35 7.82
C LEU A 218 -9.74 18.90 9.24
N SER A 219 -10.13 18.05 10.19
CA SER A 219 -10.42 18.43 11.59
C SER A 219 -9.19 18.91 12.36
N THR A 220 -7.98 18.54 11.93
CA THR A 220 -6.72 18.82 12.65
C THR A 220 -6.03 20.11 12.24
N PHE A 221 -6.53 20.84 11.24
CA PHE A 221 -5.83 22.00 10.66
C PHE A 221 -5.52 23.15 11.67
N LYS A 222 -6.31 23.30 12.72
CA LYS A 222 -6.12 24.35 13.74
C LYS A 222 -4.86 24.16 14.61
N LYS A 223 -4.24 22.97 14.58
CA LYS A 223 -3.08 22.61 15.42
C LYS A 223 -1.73 22.74 14.69
N TRP A 224 -1.72 23.10 13.42
CA TRP A 224 -0.48 23.12 12.64
C TRP A 224 0.41 24.32 12.93
N LYS A 225 1.71 24.09 13.01
CA LYS A 225 2.73 25.14 13.04
C LYS A 225 3.04 25.58 11.60
N LYS A 226 3.27 26.89 11.41
CA LYS A 226 3.65 27.40 10.08
C LYS A 226 5.02 26.87 9.66
N ILE A 227 5.08 26.18 8.53
CA ILE A 227 6.31 25.60 7.97
C ILE A 227 6.79 26.44 6.79
N ASN A 228 8.12 26.63 6.70
CA ASN A 228 8.73 27.37 5.59
C ASN A 228 8.83 26.48 4.35
N ASN A 229 7.92 26.69 3.39
CA ASN A 229 7.86 25.93 2.14
C ASN A 229 9.14 26.05 1.29
N LYS A 230 9.90 27.16 1.36
CA LYS A 230 11.16 27.31 0.61
C LYS A 230 12.23 26.33 1.12
N VAL A 231 12.34 26.15 2.44
CA VAL A 231 13.25 25.17 3.04
C VAL A 231 12.87 23.75 2.63
N LEU A 232 11.59 23.44 2.69
CA LEU A 232 11.07 22.13 2.29
C LEU A 232 11.36 21.85 0.83
N GLU A 233 11.11 22.78 -0.07
CA GLU A 233 11.38 22.64 -1.52
C GLU A 233 12.85 22.40 -1.79
N LYS A 234 13.76 23.16 -1.15
CA LYS A 234 15.20 22.94 -1.26
C LYS A 234 15.60 21.52 -0.83
N ASN A 235 15.06 21.04 0.27
CA ASN A 235 15.32 19.67 0.76
C ASN A 235 14.81 18.60 -0.21
N ILE A 236 13.64 18.79 -0.79
CA ILE A 236 13.09 17.86 -1.80
C ILE A 236 14.00 17.79 -3.03
N ILE A 237 14.42 18.95 -3.55
CA ILE A 237 15.33 19.03 -4.70
C ILE A 237 16.66 18.34 -4.40
N ASN A 238 17.23 18.55 -3.21
CA ASN A 238 18.45 17.90 -2.78
C ASN A 238 18.31 16.37 -2.70
N ASN A 239 17.20 15.90 -2.13
CA ASN A 239 16.90 14.46 -2.08
C ASN A 239 16.71 13.86 -3.47
N GLN A 240 16.07 14.56 -4.40
CA GLN A 240 15.93 14.12 -5.80
C GLN A 240 17.29 14.01 -6.50
N LYS A 241 18.18 14.99 -6.32
CA LYS A 241 19.56 14.94 -6.86
C LYS A 241 20.32 13.75 -6.28
N LYS A 242 20.23 13.54 -4.96
CA LYS A 242 20.84 12.40 -4.27
C LYS A 242 20.31 11.07 -4.79
N PHE A 243 19.00 10.93 -4.93
CA PHE A 243 18.35 9.74 -5.49
C PHE A 243 18.87 9.45 -6.91
N LYS A 244 18.88 10.44 -7.80
CA LYS A 244 19.40 10.29 -9.19
C LYS A 244 20.84 9.81 -9.21
N LYS A 245 21.72 10.34 -8.32
CA LYS A 245 23.11 9.93 -8.20
C LYS A 245 23.25 8.46 -7.77
N ILE A 246 22.51 8.04 -6.75
CA ILE A 246 22.52 6.65 -6.26
C ILE A 246 21.91 5.71 -7.31
N PHE A 247 20.83 6.13 -7.97
CA PHE A 247 20.22 5.36 -9.06
C PHE A 247 21.22 5.04 -10.18
N LYS A 248 21.91 6.08 -10.67
CA LYS A 248 22.92 5.93 -11.73
C LYS A 248 24.06 5.01 -11.31
N LYS A 249 24.56 5.18 -10.06
CA LYS A 249 25.68 4.40 -9.52
C LYS A 249 25.40 2.90 -9.43
N ASN A 250 24.16 2.51 -9.09
CA ASN A 250 23.78 1.12 -8.82
C ASN A 250 22.95 0.49 -9.97
N ARG A 251 22.93 1.09 -11.16
CA ARG A 251 22.15 0.63 -12.32
C ARG A 251 22.61 -0.72 -12.87
N ASP A 252 23.86 -1.05 -12.67
CA ASP A 252 24.44 -2.33 -13.07
C ASP A 252 23.87 -3.52 -12.27
N LEU A 253 23.43 -3.29 -11.04
CA LEU A 253 22.84 -4.33 -10.17
C LEU A 253 21.32 -4.51 -10.40
N GLY A 254 20.64 -3.47 -10.86
CA GLY A 254 19.22 -3.50 -11.17
C GLY A 254 18.74 -2.23 -11.84
N SER A 255 17.82 -2.36 -12.82
CA SER A 255 17.28 -1.25 -13.61
C SER A 255 16.17 -0.49 -12.91
N ILE A 256 15.59 -1.04 -11.83
CA ILE A 256 14.54 -0.43 -11.01
C ILE A 256 15.18 0.06 -9.71
N ALA A 257 14.93 1.32 -9.32
CA ALA A 257 15.34 1.83 -8.02
C ALA A 257 14.17 1.73 -7.05
N SER A 258 14.40 1.06 -5.94
CA SER A 258 13.48 1.00 -4.82
C SER A 258 14.25 1.22 -3.52
N PHE A 259 13.63 1.95 -2.59
CA PHE A 259 14.19 2.20 -1.27
C PHE A 259 13.15 1.84 -0.22
N GLY A 260 13.52 0.96 0.68
CA GLY A 260 12.66 0.49 1.78
C GLY A 260 13.17 0.93 3.15
N LEU A 261 12.29 1.00 4.10
CA LEU A 261 12.62 1.30 5.51
C LEU A 261 12.88 0.03 6.33
N MET A 262 12.25 -1.07 5.92
CA MET A 262 12.26 -2.35 6.64
C MET A 262 13.11 -3.46 6.01
N PRO A 263 13.54 -3.42 4.72
CA PRO A 263 14.27 -4.52 4.12
C PRO A 263 15.61 -4.78 4.79
N ASP A 264 16.05 -6.05 4.70
CA ASP A 264 17.35 -6.53 5.18
C ASP A 264 17.54 -6.29 6.69
N TRP A 265 18.54 -5.56 7.12
CA TRP A 265 18.87 -5.31 8.53
C TRP A 265 17.92 -4.32 9.24
N ASN A 266 16.79 -4.02 8.65
CA ASN A 266 15.68 -3.28 9.23
C ASN A 266 16.07 -2.07 10.10
N PRO A 267 16.65 -1.01 9.51
CA PRO A 267 17.16 0.12 10.28
C PRO A 267 16.08 0.82 11.12
N VAL A 268 14.82 0.79 10.68
CA VAL A 268 13.74 1.48 11.40
C VAL A 268 13.40 0.82 12.73
N GLU A 269 13.44 -0.51 12.81
CA GLU A 269 13.26 -1.23 14.08
C GLU A 269 14.45 -1.04 15.02
N MET A 270 15.66 -0.99 14.45
CA MET A 270 16.89 -0.93 15.25
C MET A 270 17.20 0.46 15.79
N ILE A 271 17.01 1.51 14.97
CA ILE A 271 17.40 2.89 15.31
C ILE A 271 16.27 3.91 15.20
N GLY A 272 15.05 3.46 14.88
CA GLY A 272 13.86 4.30 14.80
C GLY A 272 13.64 4.95 13.43
N TYR A 273 12.42 5.46 13.25
CA TYR A 273 11.95 6.06 12.00
C TYR A 273 12.63 7.40 11.65
N GLN A 274 13.04 8.14 12.68
CA GLN A 274 13.82 9.39 12.59
C GLN A 274 14.95 9.31 13.61
N PRO A 275 16.00 8.53 13.32
CA PRO A 275 17.10 8.31 14.28
C PRO A 275 17.89 9.60 14.50
N GLU A 276 18.42 9.76 15.69
CA GLU A 276 19.43 10.76 16.00
C GLU A 276 20.69 10.54 15.16
N GLU A 277 21.45 11.59 14.89
CA GLU A 277 22.60 11.55 13.99
C GLU A 277 23.67 10.55 14.44
N LEU A 278 23.91 10.42 15.73
CA LEU A 278 24.86 9.45 16.29
C LEU A 278 24.39 8.04 16.03
N SER A 279 23.14 7.70 16.37
CA SER A 279 22.55 6.38 16.14
C SER A 279 22.60 5.98 14.67
N TYR A 280 22.23 6.92 13.78
CA TYR A 280 22.31 6.72 12.34
C TYR A 280 23.74 6.43 11.87
N SER A 281 24.73 7.20 12.34
CA SER A 281 26.12 7.08 11.92
C SER A 281 26.78 5.79 12.42
N LEU A 282 26.49 5.39 13.68
CA LEU A 282 26.97 4.14 14.26
C LEU A 282 26.37 2.94 13.53
N TYR A 283 25.05 2.89 13.36
CA TYR A 283 24.38 1.81 12.65
C TYR A 283 24.91 1.67 11.22
N LYS A 284 25.08 2.78 10.53
CA LYS A 284 25.63 2.80 9.19
C LYS A 284 27.06 2.26 9.12
N LYS A 285 27.94 2.65 10.07
CA LYS A 285 29.35 2.23 10.09
C LYS A 285 29.48 0.76 10.50
N LEU A 286 28.84 0.37 11.58
CA LEU A 286 29.03 -0.95 12.19
C LEU A 286 28.20 -2.03 11.48
N ILE A 287 26.98 -1.73 11.09
CA ILE A 287 26.05 -2.71 10.53
C ILE A 287 26.06 -2.67 9.01
N THR A 288 25.51 -1.60 8.40
CA THR A 288 25.24 -1.61 6.94
C THR A 288 26.48 -1.45 6.06
N ASN A 289 27.59 -0.94 6.57
CA ASN A 289 28.86 -0.84 5.83
C ASN A 289 29.89 -1.90 6.25
N SER A 290 29.66 -2.67 7.31
CA SER A 290 30.61 -3.66 7.83
C SER A 290 29.94 -5.01 8.00
N ALA A 291 29.22 -5.25 9.11
CA ALA A 291 28.63 -6.55 9.44
C ALA A 291 27.81 -7.16 8.31
N TRP A 292 27.02 -6.34 7.59
CA TRP A 292 26.25 -6.79 6.42
C TRP A 292 27.12 -7.41 5.33
N CYS A 293 28.20 -6.72 4.93
CA CYS A 293 29.12 -7.22 3.89
C CYS A 293 29.85 -8.49 4.35
N THR A 294 30.31 -8.51 5.61
CA THR A 294 31.01 -9.66 6.20
C THR A 294 30.08 -10.88 6.21
N ALA A 295 28.88 -10.76 6.75
CA ALA A 295 27.92 -11.87 6.80
C ALA A 295 27.59 -12.42 5.38
N ARG A 296 27.38 -11.57 4.40
CA ARG A 296 27.15 -12.02 3.02
C ARG A 296 28.35 -12.75 2.43
N SER A 297 29.58 -12.28 2.70
CA SER A 297 30.82 -12.92 2.22
C SER A 297 31.07 -14.27 2.88
N GLU A 298 30.89 -14.38 4.20
CA GLU A 298 31.05 -15.64 4.96
C GLU A 298 30.06 -16.70 4.50
N MET A 299 28.80 -16.31 4.27
CA MET A 299 27.77 -17.17 3.71
C MET A 299 27.93 -17.43 2.19
N LYS A 300 29.04 -16.99 1.54
CA LYS A 300 29.28 -17.15 0.10
C LYS A 300 28.20 -16.55 -0.81
N TYR A 301 27.49 -15.56 -0.33
CA TYR A 301 26.63 -14.71 -1.15
C TYR A 301 27.43 -13.61 -1.86
N LYS A 302 26.81 -12.89 -2.78
CA LYS A 302 27.46 -11.77 -3.48
C LYS A 302 27.81 -10.66 -2.50
N ASN A 303 29.08 -10.31 -2.46
CA ASN A 303 29.55 -9.13 -1.76
C ASN A 303 29.35 -7.91 -2.67
N VAL A 304 28.54 -6.98 -2.20
CA VAL A 304 28.30 -5.71 -2.88
C VAL A 304 29.00 -4.61 -2.08
N ASN A 305 30.27 -4.35 -2.36
CA ASN A 305 31.03 -3.31 -1.65
C ASN A 305 30.52 -1.89 -1.98
N ARG A 306 29.28 -1.60 -1.55
CA ARG A 306 28.55 -0.33 -1.76
C ARG A 306 27.73 0.01 -0.53
N LYS A 307 27.39 1.29 -0.37
CA LYS A 307 26.61 1.78 0.76
C LYS A 307 25.17 1.27 0.67
N LEU A 308 24.80 0.30 1.50
CA LEU A 308 23.45 -0.27 1.56
C LEU A 308 22.43 0.77 2.02
N MET A 309 22.73 1.51 3.08
CA MET A 309 21.82 2.47 3.70
C MET A 309 22.13 3.91 3.29
N THR A 310 21.08 4.67 3.04
CA THR A 310 21.12 6.12 2.78
C THR A 310 20.01 6.83 3.53
N SER A 311 20.17 8.13 3.79
CA SER A 311 19.11 8.94 4.40
C SER A 311 18.44 9.83 3.36
N PHE A 312 17.10 9.89 3.39
CA PHE A 312 16.30 10.91 2.73
C PHE A 312 15.45 11.62 3.78
N SER A 313 15.62 12.92 3.93
CA SER A 313 14.91 13.74 4.94
C SER A 313 15.00 13.17 6.37
N GLY A 314 16.19 12.73 6.79
CA GLY A 314 16.44 12.17 8.12
C GLY A 314 16.03 10.70 8.31
N LYS A 315 15.29 10.09 7.37
CA LYS A 315 14.87 8.69 7.47
C LYS A 315 15.89 7.73 6.90
N PRO A 316 16.17 6.58 7.54
CA PRO A 316 17.12 5.59 7.06
C PRO A 316 16.46 4.68 6.01
N TYR A 317 16.94 4.71 4.79
CA TYR A 317 16.45 3.86 3.69
C TYR A 317 17.50 2.87 3.23
N ILE A 318 17.09 1.64 2.99
CA ILE A 318 17.88 0.59 2.33
C ILE A 318 17.65 0.67 0.81
N ASP A 319 18.72 0.66 0.03
CA ASP A 319 18.62 0.43 -1.42
C ASP A 319 18.35 -1.06 -1.67
N THR A 320 17.09 -1.39 -1.99
CA THR A 320 16.62 -2.76 -2.15
C THR A 320 17.33 -3.52 -3.29
N ARG A 321 17.91 -2.82 -4.27
CA ARG A 321 18.74 -3.45 -5.32
C ARG A 321 19.97 -4.10 -4.74
N LEU A 322 20.65 -3.40 -3.81
CA LEU A 322 21.84 -3.90 -3.14
C LEU A 322 21.50 -5.08 -2.25
N SER A 323 20.43 -4.95 -1.49
CA SER A 323 19.91 -6.01 -0.62
C SER A 323 19.59 -7.27 -1.45
N PHE A 324 18.73 -7.16 -2.45
CA PHE A 324 18.29 -8.29 -3.28
C PHE A 324 19.43 -8.94 -4.05
N PHE A 325 20.31 -8.15 -4.64
CA PHE A 325 21.49 -8.65 -5.33
C PHE A 325 22.42 -9.43 -4.39
N SER A 326 22.52 -9.01 -3.13
CA SER A 326 23.35 -9.64 -2.11
C SER A 326 22.83 -10.98 -1.60
N PHE A 327 21.57 -11.36 -1.85
CA PHE A 327 21.03 -12.68 -1.51
C PHE A 327 21.29 -13.75 -2.59
N ILE A 328 22.02 -13.42 -3.65
CA ILE A 328 22.30 -14.36 -4.73
C ILE A 328 23.68 -14.99 -4.47
N PRO A 329 23.86 -16.29 -4.67
CA PRO A 329 25.14 -16.96 -4.52
C PRO A 329 26.25 -16.30 -5.34
N ASN A 330 27.46 -16.16 -4.76
CA ASN A 330 28.55 -15.36 -5.35
C ASN A 330 29.01 -15.86 -6.73
N LYS A 331 28.96 -17.19 -6.99
CA LYS A 331 29.34 -17.80 -8.27
C LYS A 331 28.34 -17.57 -9.41
N VAL A 332 27.12 -17.11 -9.12
CA VAL A 332 26.14 -16.78 -10.15
C VAL A 332 26.60 -15.55 -10.94
N SER A 333 26.56 -15.61 -12.28
CA SER A 333 26.98 -14.47 -13.12
C SER A 333 26.21 -13.20 -12.80
N ASN A 334 26.82 -12.04 -12.95
CA ASN A 334 26.16 -10.75 -12.73
C ASN A 334 24.95 -10.55 -13.66
N PHE A 335 24.99 -11.11 -14.85
CA PHE A 335 23.90 -11.06 -15.82
C PHE A 335 22.63 -11.75 -15.28
N ILE A 336 22.74 -13.00 -14.83
CA ILE A 336 21.63 -13.77 -14.22
C ILE A 336 21.19 -13.08 -12.92
N SER A 337 22.13 -12.65 -12.09
CA SER A 337 21.83 -11.96 -10.83
C SER A 337 21.01 -10.69 -11.04
N LYS A 338 21.33 -9.90 -12.06
CA LYS A 338 20.58 -8.69 -12.42
C LYS A 338 19.15 -9.01 -12.89
N LYS A 339 18.95 -10.08 -13.67
CA LYS A 339 17.63 -10.54 -14.08
C LYS A 339 16.79 -10.92 -12.87
N ILE A 340 17.34 -11.71 -11.92
CA ILE A 340 16.66 -12.13 -10.69
C ILE A 340 16.35 -10.91 -9.81
N THR A 341 17.30 -10.02 -9.61
CA THR A 341 17.10 -8.78 -8.84
C THR A 341 15.96 -7.93 -9.43
N ASN A 342 15.93 -7.73 -10.75
CA ASN A 342 14.86 -6.97 -11.40
C ASN A 342 13.49 -7.64 -11.26
N PHE A 343 13.42 -8.95 -11.32
CA PHE A 343 12.19 -9.69 -11.09
C PHE A 343 11.64 -9.40 -9.69
N TRP A 344 12.45 -9.55 -8.65
CA TRP A 344 12.03 -9.32 -7.27
C TRP A 344 11.70 -7.86 -6.98
N LEU A 345 12.42 -6.91 -7.57
CA LEU A 345 12.07 -5.50 -7.48
C LEU A 345 10.71 -5.20 -8.13
N SER A 346 10.40 -5.88 -9.25
CA SER A 346 9.10 -5.77 -9.89
C SER A 346 7.98 -6.36 -9.03
N GLU A 347 8.21 -7.54 -8.42
CA GLU A 347 7.25 -8.16 -7.52
C GLU A 347 7.01 -7.30 -6.26
N LEU A 348 8.06 -6.75 -5.67
CA LEU A 348 7.93 -5.82 -4.54
C LEU A 348 7.13 -4.56 -4.93
N ASN A 349 7.35 -4.01 -6.12
CA ASN A 349 6.57 -2.85 -6.59
C ASN A 349 5.09 -3.17 -6.79
N LYS A 350 4.75 -4.41 -7.19
CA LYS A 350 3.35 -4.86 -7.28
C LYS A 350 2.74 -5.07 -5.90
N LYS A 351 3.54 -5.55 -4.93
CA LYS A 351 3.10 -5.91 -3.57
C LYS A 351 3.99 -5.23 -2.51
N PRO A 352 3.93 -3.88 -2.37
CA PRO A 352 4.84 -3.15 -1.49
C PRO A 352 4.71 -3.50 0.00
N PHE A 353 3.62 -4.11 0.42
CA PHE A 353 3.42 -4.61 1.78
C PHE A 353 4.31 -5.82 2.14
N LEU A 354 4.98 -6.43 1.16
CA LEU A 354 5.95 -7.51 1.39
C LEU A 354 7.38 -7.00 1.66
N HIS A 355 7.56 -5.70 1.87
CA HIS A 355 8.88 -5.07 2.00
C HIS A 355 9.72 -5.60 3.17
N ASP A 356 9.11 -6.23 4.17
CA ASP A 356 9.72 -6.84 5.34
C ASP A 356 9.77 -8.39 5.27
N LYS A 357 9.30 -8.98 4.18
CA LYS A 357 9.16 -10.45 4.04
C LYS A 357 9.76 -11.01 2.76
N VAL A 358 10.02 -10.15 1.78
CA VAL A 358 10.44 -10.56 0.43
C VAL A 358 11.82 -11.25 0.43
N GLU A 359 12.69 -10.96 1.40
CA GLU A 359 13.97 -11.62 1.55
C GLU A 359 13.86 -13.13 1.78
N PHE A 360 12.80 -13.61 2.43
CA PHE A 360 12.55 -15.06 2.60
C PHE A 360 12.22 -15.76 1.28
N ASP A 361 11.70 -15.01 0.31
CA ASP A 361 11.39 -15.52 -1.02
C ASP A 361 12.57 -15.42 -1.98
N ILE A 362 13.46 -14.43 -1.79
CA ILE A 362 14.64 -14.18 -2.63
C ILE A 362 15.77 -15.13 -2.28
N ALA A 363 15.97 -15.45 -1.01
CA ALA A 363 16.99 -16.35 -0.55
C ALA A 363 16.63 -17.80 -0.93
N ASP A 364 16.80 -18.12 -2.22
CA ASP A 364 16.55 -19.47 -2.73
C ASP A 364 17.51 -20.49 -2.10
N SER A 365 17.00 -21.70 -1.92
CA SER A 365 17.78 -22.85 -1.42
C SER A 365 17.36 -24.16 -2.08
N CYS A 366 18.20 -25.17 -1.98
CA CYS A 366 17.96 -26.52 -2.47
C CYS A 366 17.73 -27.55 -1.35
N PHE A 367 17.23 -27.11 -0.19
CA PHE A 367 16.88 -28.00 0.92
C PHE A 367 15.69 -28.92 0.63
N ASP A 368 14.78 -28.48 -0.28
CA ASP A 368 13.56 -29.19 -0.60
C ASP A 368 13.75 -30.07 -1.85
N LEU A 369 13.22 -31.29 -1.82
CA LEU A 369 13.22 -32.22 -2.97
C LEU A 369 12.57 -31.65 -4.24
N ASN A 370 11.62 -30.74 -4.08
CA ASN A 370 10.95 -30.04 -5.17
C ASN A 370 11.65 -28.75 -5.59
N SER A 371 12.80 -28.41 -4.99
CA SER A 371 13.50 -27.14 -5.23
C SER A 371 13.73 -26.87 -6.73
N LYS A 372 14.14 -27.88 -7.51
CA LYS A 372 14.30 -27.73 -8.96
C LYS A 372 13.01 -27.30 -9.66
N LYS A 373 11.89 -27.95 -9.36
CA LYS A 373 10.59 -27.60 -9.93
C LYS A 373 10.17 -26.18 -9.52
N LYS A 374 10.35 -25.82 -8.24
CA LYS A 374 10.05 -24.50 -7.73
C LYS A 374 10.88 -23.41 -8.42
N ILE A 375 12.20 -23.57 -8.52
CA ILE A 375 13.09 -22.61 -9.19
C ILE A 375 12.75 -22.45 -10.68
N PHE A 376 12.49 -23.56 -11.38
CA PHE A 376 12.15 -23.53 -12.81
C PHE A 376 10.80 -22.89 -13.11
N SER A 377 9.82 -23.06 -12.22
CA SER A 377 8.51 -22.40 -12.35
C SER A 377 8.54 -20.92 -11.91
N LYS A 378 9.37 -20.57 -10.91
CA LYS A 378 9.51 -19.22 -10.37
C LYS A 378 10.17 -18.26 -11.37
N TYR A 379 11.26 -18.68 -11.99
CA TYR A 379 12.06 -17.84 -12.89
C TYR A 379 11.78 -18.11 -14.36
N THR A 380 10.54 -17.88 -14.79
CA THR A 380 10.11 -18.12 -16.19
C THR A 380 10.84 -17.27 -17.21
N PHE A 381 11.37 -16.11 -16.81
CA PHE A 381 12.13 -15.17 -17.63
C PHE A 381 13.60 -15.57 -17.89
N LEU A 382 14.10 -16.62 -17.22
CA LEU A 382 15.39 -17.24 -17.52
C LEU A 382 15.19 -18.33 -18.59
N ASP A 383 16.15 -18.44 -19.51
CA ASP A 383 16.14 -19.54 -20.47
C ASP A 383 16.53 -20.88 -19.81
N LYS A 384 16.41 -21.98 -20.56
CA LYS A 384 16.66 -23.34 -20.04
C LYS A 384 18.07 -23.54 -19.51
N ASN A 385 19.07 -22.95 -20.16
CA ASN A 385 20.49 -23.06 -19.78
C ASN A 385 20.80 -22.18 -18.55
N GLU A 386 20.28 -20.97 -18.53
CA GLU A 386 20.38 -20.06 -17.38
C GLU A 386 19.77 -20.70 -16.11
N LYS A 387 18.57 -21.32 -16.23
CA LYS A 387 17.94 -22.04 -15.12
C LYS A 387 18.76 -23.22 -14.62
N LYS A 388 19.31 -24.04 -15.55
CA LYS A 388 20.17 -25.17 -15.19
C LYS A 388 21.42 -24.69 -14.45
N LYS A 389 22.08 -23.66 -14.99
CA LYS A 389 23.30 -23.08 -14.41
C LYS A 389 23.01 -22.48 -13.03
N TYR A 390 21.94 -21.69 -12.90
CA TYR A 390 21.54 -21.11 -11.63
C TYR A 390 21.22 -22.19 -10.59
N TYR A 391 20.45 -23.20 -10.95
CA TYR A 391 20.10 -24.31 -10.05
C TYR A 391 21.32 -25.10 -9.59
N SER A 392 22.27 -25.40 -10.47
CA SER A 392 23.52 -26.11 -10.12
C SER A 392 24.33 -25.31 -9.10
N LEU A 393 24.51 -24.01 -9.34
CA LEU A 393 25.25 -23.13 -8.43
C LEU A 393 24.51 -22.93 -7.09
N LEU A 394 23.20 -22.88 -7.11
CA LEU A 394 22.38 -22.78 -5.91
C LEU A 394 22.47 -24.06 -5.07
N LYS A 395 22.51 -25.23 -5.72
CA LYS A 395 22.70 -26.52 -5.03
C LYS A 395 24.06 -26.57 -4.31
N GLU A 396 25.12 -26.23 -5.02
CA GLU A 396 26.46 -26.14 -4.46
C GLU A 396 26.52 -25.15 -3.29
N HIS A 397 25.90 -24.00 -3.46
CA HIS A 397 25.82 -22.98 -2.41
C HIS A 397 25.08 -23.49 -1.17
N THR A 398 23.94 -24.18 -1.35
CA THR A 398 23.18 -24.76 -0.24
C THR A 398 23.97 -25.84 0.51
N GLU A 399 24.71 -26.69 -0.21
CA GLU A 399 25.59 -27.70 0.39
C GLU A 399 26.72 -27.03 1.21
N ASN A 400 27.33 -25.98 0.71
CA ASN A 400 28.34 -25.21 1.43
C ASN A 400 27.78 -24.56 2.70
N LEU A 401 26.58 -24.01 2.67
CA LEU A 401 25.92 -23.44 3.85
C LEU A 401 25.70 -24.52 4.92
N ILE A 402 25.19 -25.69 4.53
CA ILE A 402 24.98 -26.82 5.48
C ILE A 402 26.31 -27.22 6.14
N ASN A 403 27.35 -27.36 5.34
CA ASN A 403 28.67 -27.79 5.83
C ASN A 403 29.28 -26.75 6.79
N ASN A 404 29.16 -25.46 6.48
CA ASN A 404 29.66 -24.39 7.36
C ASN A 404 28.90 -24.36 8.70
N PHE A 405 27.57 -24.44 8.68
CA PHE A 405 26.77 -24.50 9.92
C PHE A 405 27.06 -25.76 10.73
N SER A 406 27.31 -26.90 10.08
CA SER A 406 27.68 -28.16 10.76
C SER A 406 29.01 -28.04 11.50
N ASN A 407 29.97 -27.37 10.87
CA ASN A 407 31.31 -27.18 11.46
C ASN A 407 31.26 -26.19 12.63
N GLU A 408 30.51 -25.11 12.52
CA GLU A 408 30.38 -24.09 13.59
C GLU A 408 29.63 -24.61 14.82
N LEU A 409 28.62 -25.46 14.63
CA LEU A 409 27.80 -25.98 15.71
C LEU A 409 28.40 -27.23 16.38
N ASN A 410 29.61 -27.69 15.99
CA ASN A 410 30.20 -28.94 16.48
C ASN A 410 29.21 -30.12 16.41
N ILE A 411 28.38 -30.17 15.41
CA ILE A 411 27.36 -31.19 15.22
C ILE A 411 28.10 -32.53 14.97
N ASN A 412 27.96 -33.44 15.89
CA ASN A 412 28.58 -34.78 15.86
C ASN A 412 28.23 -35.43 14.48
N LYS A 413 29.26 -35.99 13.78
CA LYS A 413 29.12 -36.72 12.53
C LYS A 413 27.97 -37.75 12.54
N ASN A 414 27.69 -38.34 13.70
CA ASN A 414 26.59 -39.28 13.93
C ASN A 414 25.19 -38.62 13.73
N LEU A 415 25.04 -37.33 14.04
CA LEU A 415 23.77 -36.62 13.84
C LEU A 415 23.52 -36.34 12.34
N LEU A 416 24.58 -35.98 11.62
CA LEU A 416 24.53 -35.80 10.15
C LEU A 416 24.20 -37.12 9.45
N LEU A 417 24.81 -38.21 9.84
CA LEU A 417 24.50 -39.57 9.34
C LEU A 417 23.05 -39.97 9.64
N ARG A 418 22.53 -39.63 10.82
CA ARG A 418 21.12 -39.86 11.20
C ARG A 418 20.16 -39.02 10.34
N LEU A 419 20.48 -37.76 10.08
CA LEU A 419 19.69 -36.88 9.20
C LEU A 419 19.72 -37.35 7.74
N GLU A 420 20.87 -37.78 7.23
CA GLU A 420 20.98 -38.37 5.89
C GLU A 420 20.20 -39.66 5.77
N ASN A 421 20.29 -40.58 6.76
CA ASN A 421 19.53 -41.81 6.79
C ASN A 421 18.03 -41.55 6.91
N PHE A 422 17.62 -40.57 7.71
CA PHE A 422 16.22 -40.15 7.81
C PHE A 422 15.71 -39.57 6.48
N ARG A 423 16.53 -38.75 5.80
CA ARG A 423 16.26 -38.22 4.48
C ARG A 423 16.10 -39.32 3.43
N LYS A 424 17.04 -40.29 3.38
CA LYS A 424 16.96 -41.48 2.50
C LYS A 424 15.69 -42.30 2.78
N LYS A 425 15.38 -42.55 4.06
CA LYS A 425 14.18 -43.30 4.46
C LYS A 425 12.89 -42.60 4.06
N LYS A 426 12.81 -41.27 4.18
CA LYS A 426 11.65 -40.49 3.69
C LYS A 426 11.53 -40.48 2.16
N ILE A 427 12.65 -40.43 1.44
CA ILE A 427 12.68 -40.53 -0.01
C ILE A 427 12.15 -41.89 -0.45
N ASP A 428 12.61 -42.98 0.18
CA ASP A 428 12.16 -44.35 -0.12
C ASP A 428 10.66 -44.54 0.17
N ILE A 429 10.17 -44.00 1.27
CA ILE A 429 8.74 -43.99 1.61
C ILE A 429 7.92 -43.22 0.56
N PHE A 430 8.43 -42.07 0.11
CA PHE A 430 7.76 -41.24 -0.91
C PHE A 430 7.74 -41.93 -2.26
N ILE A 431 8.85 -42.61 -2.65
CA ILE A 431 8.95 -43.39 -3.91
C ILE A 431 8.02 -44.59 -3.82
N LYS A 432 7.97 -45.32 -2.71
CA LYS A 432 7.05 -46.43 -2.49
C LYS A 432 5.58 -46.02 -2.51
N LYS A 433 5.22 -44.83 -1.95
CA LYS A 433 3.86 -44.28 -2.04
C LYS A 433 3.45 -43.90 -3.46
N LYS A 434 4.40 -43.43 -4.29
CA LYS A 434 4.13 -43.10 -5.69
C LYS A 434 3.98 -44.34 -6.61
N LYS A 435 4.47 -45.50 -6.16
CA LYS A 435 4.36 -46.77 -6.90
C LYS A 435 3.12 -47.58 -6.55
N LYS A 436 2.28 -47.17 -5.60
CA LYS A 436 0.98 -47.80 -5.38
C LYS A 436 -0.03 -47.18 -6.35
N PRO A 437 -0.66 -47.94 -7.23
CA PRO A 437 -1.79 -47.46 -8.03
C PRO A 437 -2.89 -47.01 -7.07
N ILE A 438 -3.49 -45.87 -7.35
CA ILE A 438 -4.73 -45.45 -6.71
C ILE A 438 -5.78 -46.39 -7.27
N LEU A 439 -6.12 -47.45 -6.54
CA LEU A 439 -7.37 -48.17 -6.76
C LEU A 439 -8.47 -47.26 -6.20
N LEU A 440 -9.34 -46.87 -7.11
CA LEU A 440 -10.61 -46.18 -6.86
C LEU A 440 -11.46 -46.95 -5.87
#